data_973f0136d6b02f0ae172f379c2f99448
#
_entry.id   973f0136d6b02f0ae172f379c2f99448
#
_cell.length_a   1.000
_cell.length_b   1.000
_cell.length_c   1.000
_cell.angle_alpha   90.00
_cell.angle_beta   90.00
_cell.angle_gamma   90.00
#
_symmetry.space_group_name_H-M   'P 1'
#
loop_
_entity.id
_entity.type
_entity.pdbx_description
1 polymer ?
#
loop_
_entity_poly.entity_id
_entity_poly.type
_entity_poly.pdbx_seq_one_letter_code
_entity_poly.pdbx_strand_id
1 'polypeptide(L)'
;MAEVLLKNVNKIYDGGNKVVTDANFTVKDKEFVVLVGPSGCGKTTTLRMIAGLEEISSGEIFIDGKLVNNLPPKDRDIAMVFQNYALYPHMTVYENMAFGLKLKKVDKKEIDVRVKEAAKILSLESYLDRKPKALSGGQRQR
;
A
#
# COMPACT_ATOMS: atom_id res chain seq x y z
N MET A 1 -13.30 0.87 6.76
CA MET A 1 -12.24 0.03 6.14
C MET A 1 -12.95 -1.15 5.51
N ALA A 2 -12.33 -1.92 4.65
CA ALA A 2 -12.99 -2.98 3.89
C ALA A 2 -12.51 -4.36 4.35
N GLU A 3 -13.36 -5.39 4.20
CA GLU A 3 -12.95 -6.79 4.36
C GLU A 3 -12.07 -7.22 3.19
N VAL A 4 -11.01 -8.01 3.46
CA VAL A 4 -10.17 -8.65 2.43
C VAL A 4 -10.28 -10.16 2.58
N LEU A 5 -10.65 -10.84 1.49
CA LEU A 5 -10.80 -12.29 1.46
C LEU A 5 -9.97 -12.88 0.33
N LEU A 6 -9.14 -13.86 0.66
CA LEU A 6 -8.41 -14.70 -0.29
C LEU A 6 -9.03 -16.10 -0.31
N LYS A 7 -9.29 -16.65 -1.51
CA LYS A 7 -9.80 -18.01 -1.72
C LYS A 7 -8.90 -18.76 -2.69
N ASN A 8 -8.26 -19.82 -2.20
CA ASN A 8 -7.40 -20.73 -2.98
C ASN A 8 -6.38 -20.00 -3.84
N VAL A 9 -5.82 -18.88 -3.32
CA VAL A 9 -4.90 -18.02 -4.07
C VAL A 9 -3.55 -18.68 -4.21
N ASN A 10 -3.08 -18.76 -5.45
CA ASN A 10 -1.77 -19.31 -5.78
C ASN A 10 -0.95 -18.29 -6.58
N LYS A 11 0.36 -18.29 -6.37
CA LYS A 11 1.31 -17.60 -7.21
C LYS A 11 2.45 -18.51 -7.63
N ILE A 12 2.58 -18.68 -8.93
CA ILE A 12 3.64 -19.44 -9.59
C ILE A 12 4.32 -18.48 -10.55
N TYR A 13 5.61 -18.27 -10.38
CA TYR A 13 6.42 -17.50 -11.32
C TYR A 13 6.94 -18.36 -12.49
N ASP A 14 7.47 -17.69 -13.50
CA ASP A 14 8.09 -18.36 -14.64
C ASP A 14 9.14 -19.38 -14.17
N GLY A 15 9.19 -20.53 -14.84
CA GLY A 15 10.02 -21.65 -14.39
C GLY A 15 9.38 -22.55 -13.31
N GLY A 16 8.11 -22.36 -12.98
CA GLY A 16 7.36 -23.23 -12.06
C GLY A 16 7.61 -22.97 -10.57
N ASN A 17 8.28 -21.88 -10.22
CA ASN A 17 8.54 -21.54 -8.82
C ASN A 17 7.26 -21.10 -8.10
N LYS A 18 6.75 -21.97 -7.23
CA LYS A 18 5.57 -21.69 -6.39
C LYS A 18 5.98 -20.88 -5.16
N VAL A 19 5.49 -19.66 -5.06
CA VAL A 19 5.80 -18.72 -3.96
C VAL A 19 4.63 -18.59 -2.97
N VAL A 20 3.40 -18.69 -3.46
CA VAL A 20 2.20 -18.74 -2.62
C VAL A 20 1.37 -19.94 -3.07
N THR A 21 0.96 -20.78 -2.12
CA THR A 21 0.19 -22.00 -2.39
C THR A 21 -1.05 -22.00 -1.52
N ASP A 22 -2.20 -22.08 -2.18
CA ASP A 22 -3.52 -22.25 -1.56
C ASP A 22 -3.77 -21.30 -0.38
N ALA A 23 -3.46 -20.01 -0.58
CA ALA A 23 -3.68 -19.02 0.46
C ALA A 23 -5.20 -18.80 0.65
N ASN A 24 -5.67 -19.10 1.85
CA ASN A 24 -7.05 -18.98 2.27
C ASN A 24 -7.10 -18.25 3.60
N PHE A 25 -7.54 -17.00 3.63
CA PHE A 25 -7.77 -16.25 4.86
C PHE A 25 -8.67 -15.02 4.61
N THR A 26 -9.24 -14.53 5.70
CA THR A 26 -10.06 -13.32 5.71
C THR A 26 -9.49 -12.32 6.70
N VAL A 27 -9.35 -11.07 6.27
CA VAL A 27 -9.09 -9.92 7.14
C VAL A 27 -10.40 -9.15 7.25
N LYS A 28 -11.00 -9.14 8.43
CA LYS A 28 -12.29 -8.45 8.67
C LYS A 28 -12.11 -6.93 8.69
N ASP A 29 -13.22 -6.23 8.54
CA ASP A 29 -13.21 -4.76 8.74
C ASP A 29 -12.62 -4.40 10.11
N LYS A 30 -11.72 -3.40 10.13
CA LYS A 30 -11.00 -2.91 11.33
C LYS A 30 -10.05 -3.93 11.98
N GLU A 31 -9.85 -5.09 11.40
CA GLU A 31 -8.89 -6.07 11.91
C GLU A 31 -7.45 -5.68 11.55
N PHE A 32 -6.52 -5.91 12.47
CA PHE A 32 -5.08 -5.79 12.24
C PHE A 32 -4.47 -7.18 12.10
N VAL A 33 -3.97 -7.50 10.91
CA VAL A 33 -3.37 -8.81 10.60
C VAL A 33 -1.90 -8.65 10.26
N VAL A 34 -1.06 -9.55 10.79
CA VAL A 34 0.37 -9.59 10.52
C VAL A 34 0.74 -10.90 9.84
N LEU A 35 1.38 -10.81 8.67
CA LEU A 35 1.98 -11.96 8.00
C LEU A 35 3.39 -12.19 8.53
N VAL A 36 3.63 -13.32 9.19
CA VAL A 36 4.92 -13.71 9.74
C VAL A 36 5.50 -14.91 9.01
N GLY A 37 6.82 -15.01 8.95
CA GLY A 37 7.51 -16.13 8.32
C GLY A 37 8.92 -15.74 7.86
N PRO A 38 9.76 -16.71 7.45
CA PRO A 38 11.13 -16.49 6.99
C PRO A 38 11.20 -15.63 5.72
N SER A 39 12.39 -15.16 5.39
CA SER A 39 12.62 -14.44 4.12
C SER A 39 12.29 -15.36 2.93
N GLY A 40 11.61 -14.80 1.93
CA GLY A 40 11.25 -15.56 0.71
C GLY A 40 9.97 -16.41 0.80
N CYS A 41 9.27 -16.48 1.95
CA CYS A 41 8.05 -17.28 2.09
C CYS A 41 6.77 -16.66 1.51
N GLY A 42 6.87 -15.65 0.65
CA GLY A 42 5.72 -15.11 -0.07
C GLY A 42 4.95 -13.96 0.60
N LYS A 43 5.33 -13.46 1.78
CA LYS A 43 4.62 -12.37 2.48
C LYS A 43 4.43 -11.12 1.61
N THR A 44 5.52 -10.61 1.08
CA THR A 44 5.51 -9.43 0.19
C THR A 44 4.74 -9.69 -1.09
N THR A 45 4.87 -10.90 -1.66
CA THR A 45 4.12 -11.32 -2.84
C THR A 45 2.62 -11.32 -2.57
N THR A 46 2.19 -11.87 -1.42
CA THR A 46 0.77 -11.86 -0.99
C THR A 46 0.24 -10.44 -0.85
N LEU A 47 0.96 -9.54 -0.18
CA LEU A 47 0.57 -8.13 -0.07
C LEU A 47 0.49 -7.44 -1.45
N ARG A 48 1.44 -7.73 -2.35
CA ARG A 48 1.43 -7.19 -3.71
C ARG A 48 0.27 -7.72 -4.55
N MET A 49 -0.12 -8.98 -4.38
CA MET A 49 -1.30 -9.56 -5.05
C MET A 49 -2.60 -8.91 -4.57
N ILE A 50 -2.75 -8.68 -3.25
CA ILE A 50 -3.88 -7.93 -2.69
C ILE A 50 -3.94 -6.52 -3.26
N ALA A 51 -2.78 -5.87 -3.37
CA ALA A 51 -2.67 -4.51 -3.92
C ALA A 51 -2.83 -4.44 -5.45
N GLY A 52 -2.85 -5.56 -6.17
CA GLY A 52 -2.91 -5.58 -7.63
C GLY A 52 -1.61 -5.18 -8.33
N LEU A 53 -0.50 -5.19 -7.58
CA LEU A 53 0.86 -4.96 -8.08
C LEU A 53 1.53 -6.25 -8.55
N GLU A 54 0.87 -7.37 -8.34
CA GLU A 54 1.29 -8.71 -8.76
C GLU A 54 0.05 -9.50 -9.12
N GLU A 55 0.04 -10.17 -10.26
CA GLU A 55 -1.06 -11.01 -10.68
C GLU A 55 -1.04 -12.35 -9.95
N ILE A 56 -2.20 -12.88 -9.61
CA ILE A 56 -2.34 -14.23 -9.09
C ILE A 56 -2.28 -15.23 -10.23
N SER A 57 -1.80 -16.45 -9.96
CA SER A 57 -1.82 -17.54 -10.95
C SER A 57 -3.16 -18.28 -10.96
N SER A 58 -3.82 -18.38 -9.81
CA SER A 58 -5.18 -18.93 -9.66
C SER A 58 -5.79 -18.51 -8.32
N GLY A 59 -7.09 -18.73 -8.17
CA GLY A 59 -7.86 -18.37 -6.99
C GLY A 59 -8.58 -17.03 -7.15
N GLU A 60 -9.06 -16.48 -6.04
CA GLU A 60 -9.88 -15.27 -6.03
C GLU A 60 -9.49 -14.37 -4.87
N ILE A 61 -9.41 -13.05 -5.14
CA ILE A 61 -9.22 -12.01 -4.13
C ILE A 61 -10.44 -11.10 -4.16
N PHE A 62 -11.04 -10.91 -2.99
CA PHE A 62 -12.16 -9.99 -2.80
C PHE A 62 -11.76 -8.87 -1.85
N ILE A 63 -12.18 -7.65 -2.15
CA ILE A 63 -12.11 -6.49 -1.27
C ILE A 63 -13.51 -5.93 -1.14
N ASP A 64 -14.01 -5.89 0.09
CA ASP A 64 -15.38 -5.46 0.42
C ASP A 64 -16.45 -6.18 -0.42
N GLY A 65 -16.32 -7.53 -0.51
CA GLY A 65 -17.21 -8.40 -1.29
C GLY A 65 -17.05 -8.33 -2.81
N LYS A 66 -16.20 -7.43 -3.35
CA LYS A 66 -15.97 -7.25 -4.77
C LYS A 66 -14.76 -8.05 -5.22
N LEU A 67 -14.91 -8.90 -6.24
CA LEU A 67 -13.79 -9.59 -6.88
C LEU A 67 -12.85 -8.58 -7.56
N VAL A 68 -11.55 -8.62 -7.20
CA VAL A 68 -10.57 -7.62 -7.65
C VAL A 68 -9.44 -8.19 -8.50
N ASN A 69 -9.49 -9.46 -8.89
CA ASN A 69 -8.42 -10.12 -9.65
C ASN A 69 -7.92 -9.28 -10.84
N ASN A 70 -8.84 -8.76 -11.63
CA ASN A 70 -8.55 -8.00 -12.86
C ASN A 70 -8.58 -6.48 -12.67
N LEU A 71 -8.71 -6.00 -11.42
CA LEU A 71 -8.70 -4.57 -11.14
C LEU A 71 -7.27 -4.07 -10.92
N PRO A 72 -6.85 -2.99 -11.61
CA PRO A 72 -5.56 -2.37 -11.36
C PRO A 72 -5.54 -1.71 -9.95
N PRO A 73 -4.36 -1.47 -9.37
CA PRO A 73 -4.20 -0.94 -8.00
C PRO A 73 -5.03 0.32 -7.72
N LYS A 74 -5.11 1.24 -8.68
CA LYS A 74 -5.85 2.51 -8.56
C LYS A 74 -7.36 2.33 -8.35
N ASP A 75 -7.93 1.20 -8.78
CA ASP A 75 -9.36 0.92 -8.73
C ASP A 75 -9.75 -0.02 -7.56
N ARG A 76 -8.76 -0.43 -6.74
CA ARG A 76 -8.97 -1.27 -5.55
C ARG A 76 -9.23 -0.49 -4.25
N ASP A 77 -9.16 0.85 -4.30
CA ASP A 77 -9.31 1.78 -3.14
C ASP A 77 -8.49 1.36 -1.92
N ILE A 78 -7.25 0.98 -2.14
CA ILE A 78 -6.28 0.59 -1.11
C ILE A 78 -5.13 1.58 -1.02
N ALA A 79 -4.41 1.56 0.09
CA ALA A 79 -3.12 2.22 0.23
C ALA A 79 -2.06 1.19 0.61
N MET A 80 -0.85 1.35 0.06
CA MET A 80 0.28 0.48 0.37
C MET A 80 1.52 1.31 0.72
N VAL A 81 2.19 0.94 1.82
CA VAL A 81 3.49 1.48 2.19
C VAL A 81 4.56 0.51 1.70
N PHE A 82 5.47 1.01 0.87
CA PHE A 82 6.56 0.19 0.32
C PHE A 82 7.77 0.17 1.24
N GLN A 83 8.53 -0.90 1.22
CA GLN A 83 9.75 -1.07 2.01
C GLN A 83 10.82 0.00 1.71
N ASN A 84 10.86 0.52 0.50
CA ASN A 84 11.73 1.60 0.05
C ASN A 84 11.03 2.97 0.07
N TYR A 85 9.89 3.07 0.79
CA TYR A 85 9.07 4.26 1.01
C TYR A 85 8.44 4.88 -0.25
N ALA A 86 8.89 4.56 -1.45
CA ALA A 86 8.37 5.02 -2.75
C ALA A 86 8.12 6.56 -2.83
N LEU A 87 8.97 7.35 -2.15
CA LEU A 87 8.88 8.80 -2.16
C LEU A 87 9.33 9.35 -3.53
N TYR A 88 8.62 10.34 -4.04
CA TYR A 88 9.02 11.09 -5.24
C TYR A 88 10.18 12.04 -4.88
N PRO A 89 11.41 11.78 -5.36
CA PRO A 89 12.60 12.48 -4.86
C PRO A 89 12.67 13.95 -5.30
N HIS A 90 11.96 14.32 -6.34
CA HIS A 90 11.89 15.69 -6.87
C HIS A 90 10.84 16.56 -6.16
N MET A 91 9.90 15.95 -5.44
CA MET A 91 8.83 16.62 -4.68
C MET A 91 9.28 16.89 -3.25
N THR A 92 8.73 17.94 -2.63
CA THR A 92 8.86 18.20 -1.19
C THR A 92 8.08 17.16 -0.37
N VAL A 93 8.27 17.14 0.96
CA VAL A 93 7.46 16.33 1.88
C VAL A 93 5.98 16.69 1.72
N TYR A 94 5.65 17.99 1.74
CA TYR A 94 4.28 18.47 1.52
C TYR A 94 3.69 17.92 0.22
N GLU A 95 4.43 18.03 -0.88
CA GLU A 95 3.96 17.58 -2.20
C GLU A 95 3.76 16.07 -2.27
N ASN A 96 4.65 15.29 -1.64
CA ASN A 96 4.50 13.84 -1.52
C ASN A 96 3.22 13.47 -0.75
N MET A 97 2.97 14.12 0.40
CA MET A 97 1.77 13.90 1.21
C MET A 97 0.49 14.32 0.48
N ALA A 98 0.55 15.43 -0.25
CA ALA A 98 -0.59 15.99 -1.00
C ALA A 98 -0.92 15.21 -2.29
N PHE A 99 0.01 14.39 -2.80
CA PHE A 99 -0.07 13.81 -4.15
C PHE A 99 -1.36 13.04 -4.41
N GLY A 100 -1.70 12.10 -3.52
CA GLY A 100 -2.92 11.30 -3.65
C GLY A 100 -4.21 12.12 -3.60
N LEU A 101 -4.24 13.17 -2.77
CA LEU A 101 -5.38 14.08 -2.66
C LEU A 101 -5.55 14.94 -3.92
N LYS A 102 -4.41 15.37 -4.51
CA LYS A 102 -4.42 16.10 -5.81
C LYS A 102 -4.97 15.21 -6.93
N LEU A 103 -4.59 13.93 -6.98
CA LEU A 103 -5.13 12.99 -7.97
C LEU A 103 -6.63 12.78 -7.82
N LYS A 104 -7.14 12.75 -6.59
CA LYS A 104 -8.58 12.69 -6.27
C LYS A 104 -9.29 14.04 -6.46
N LYS A 105 -8.61 15.08 -6.95
CA LYS A 105 -9.14 16.44 -7.20
C LYS A 105 -9.78 17.09 -5.95
N VAL A 106 -9.24 16.80 -4.77
CA VAL A 106 -9.67 17.43 -3.52
C VAL A 106 -9.33 18.94 -3.55
N ASP A 107 -10.16 19.78 -2.92
CA ASP A 107 -9.93 21.22 -2.84
C ASP A 107 -8.58 21.55 -2.18
N LYS A 108 -7.92 22.60 -2.69
CA LYS A 108 -6.57 22.98 -2.25
C LYS A 108 -6.51 23.35 -0.75
N LYS A 109 -7.54 23.99 -0.21
CA LYS A 109 -7.60 24.36 1.20
C LYS A 109 -7.74 23.12 2.07
N GLU A 110 -8.57 22.16 1.67
CA GLU A 110 -8.74 20.89 2.34
C GLU A 110 -7.45 20.05 2.31
N ILE A 111 -6.73 20.03 1.19
CA ILE A 111 -5.41 19.38 1.09
C ILE A 111 -4.45 19.97 2.12
N ASP A 112 -4.37 21.31 2.23
CA ASP A 112 -3.47 21.97 3.17
C ASP A 112 -3.77 21.60 4.63
N VAL A 113 -5.04 21.58 5.01
CA VAL A 113 -5.48 21.18 6.35
C VAL A 113 -5.08 19.73 6.63
N ARG A 114 -5.44 18.80 5.76
CA ARG A 114 -5.17 17.36 5.94
C ARG A 114 -3.67 17.06 5.99
N VAL A 115 -2.87 17.70 5.13
CA VAL A 115 -1.41 17.52 5.12
C VAL A 115 -0.78 18.02 6.41
N LYS A 116 -1.19 19.19 6.91
CA LYS A 116 -0.68 19.76 8.17
C LYS A 116 -1.07 18.91 9.39
N GLU A 117 -2.30 18.43 9.44
CA GLU A 117 -2.74 17.51 10.49
C GLU A 117 -1.93 16.21 10.50
N ALA A 118 -1.74 15.58 9.34
CA ALA A 118 -0.94 14.37 9.22
C ALA A 118 0.55 14.65 9.59
N ALA A 119 1.11 15.77 9.13
CA ALA A 119 2.47 16.18 9.47
C ALA A 119 2.65 16.37 10.99
N LYS A 120 1.65 16.93 11.67
CA LYS A 120 1.65 17.09 13.13
C LYS A 120 1.67 15.76 13.85
N ILE A 121 0.82 14.81 13.44
CA ILE A 121 0.79 13.45 14.01
C ILE A 121 2.15 12.75 13.85
N LEU A 122 2.80 12.94 12.70
CA LEU A 122 4.08 12.31 12.36
C LEU A 122 5.30 13.12 12.83
N SER A 123 5.11 14.31 13.45
CA SER A 123 6.19 15.24 13.83
C SER A 123 7.09 15.61 12.63
N LEU A 124 6.46 15.95 11.51
CA LEU A 124 7.12 16.32 10.25
C LEU A 124 6.87 17.79 9.83
N GLU A 125 6.21 18.60 10.66
CA GLU A 125 5.81 19.98 10.34
C GLU A 125 6.97 20.85 9.86
N SER A 126 8.11 20.78 10.55
CA SER A 126 9.33 21.54 10.22
C SER A 126 10.08 21.01 8.98
N TYR A 127 9.60 19.94 8.39
CA TYR A 127 10.23 19.29 7.23
C TYR A 127 9.40 19.37 5.96
N LEU A 128 8.20 19.96 6.00
CA LEU A 128 7.25 19.98 4.88
C LEU A 128 7.85 20.55 3.58
N ASP A 129 8.71 21.55 3.67
CA ASP A 129 9.35 22.19 2.52
C ASP A 129 10.62 21.47 2.06
N ARG A 130 11.08 20.44 2.79
CA ARG A 130 12.29 19.70 2.42
C ARG A 130 11.98 18.61 1.39
N LYS A 131 12.98 18.26 0.59
CA LYS A 131 12.94 17.09 -0.29
C LYS A 131 13.39 15.84 0.45
N PRO A 132 12.99 14.63 0.02
CA PRO A 132 13.36 13.35 0.66
C PRO A 132 14.87 13.19 0.88
N LYS A 133 15.71 13.72 -0.01
CA LYS A 133 17.18 13.67 0.11
C LYS A 133 17.70 14.39 1.37
N ALA A 134 16.98 15.40 1.85
CA ALA A 134 17.33 16.19 3.03
C ALA A 134 16.75 15.61 4.34
N LEU A 135 16.21 14.40 4.32
CA LEU A 135 15.64 13.72 5.47
C LEU A 135 16.51 12.55 5.92
N SER A 136 16.52 12.28 7.23
CA SER A 136 17.12 11.05 7.79
C SER A 136 16.30 9.81 7.38
N GLY A 137 16.88 8.61 7.52
CA GLY A 137 16.18 7.35 7.27
C GLY A 137 14.87 7.24 8.06
N GLY A 138 14.89 7.52 9.36
CA GLY A 138 13.70 7.50 10.22
C GLY A 138 12.64 8.56 9.86
N GLN A 139 13.05 9.73 9.37
CA GLN A 139 12.12 10.74 8.87
C GLN A 139 11.46 10.32 7.55
N ARG A 140 12.19 9.64 6.67
CA ARG A 140 11.64 9.09 5.43
C ARG A 140 10.68 7.93 5.66
N GLN A 141 10.84 7.22 6.76
CA GLN A 141 9.99 6.08 7.13
C GLN A 141 8.61 6.52 7.65
N ARG A 142 8.49 7.70 8.24
CA ARG A 142 7.22 8.28 8.70
C ARG A 142 6.40 8.81 7.54
#